data_dd8b59ad070f1e7437c4a4854342c87d
#
_entry.id   dd8b59ad070f1e7437c4a4854342c87d
#
_cell.length_a   1.000
_cell.length_b   1.000
_cell.length_c   1.000
_cell.angle_alpha   90.00
_cell.angle_beta   90.00
_cell.angle_gamma   90.00
#
_symmetry.space_group_name_H-M   'P 1'
#
loop_
_entity.id
_entity.type
_entity.pdbx_description
1 polymer ?
#
loop_
_entity_poly.entity_id
_entity_poly.type
_entity_poly.pdbx_seq_one_letter_code
_entity_poly.pdbx_strand_id
1 'polypeptide(L)'
;MNKLLFAVPMLIVGIGAVMMAAPQEKDAKQVYLDKCSVCHGEDGKGQTAKGKKLKVKDVASADVKKMTDADFLNAILKGKGQDMDGFEKELGADMSKKISTYMRSLAK
;
A
#
# COMPACT_ATOMS: atom_id res chain seq x y z
N MET A 1 -62.10 26.61 33.33
CA MET A 1 -61.64 25.39 32.67
C MET A 1 -60.21 25.68 32.20
N ASN A 2 -59.28 25.22 32.99
CA ASN A 2 -57.89 25.42 32.67
C ASN A 2 -57.41 24.27 31.78
N LYS A 3 -57.22 24.56 30.52
CA LYS A 3 -56.52 23.63 29.64
C LYS A 3 -55.05 23.68 29.98
N LEU A 4 -54.59 22.75 30.76
CA LEU A 4 -53.18 22.51 30.97
C LEU A 4 -52.60 21.97 29.69
N LEU A 5 -51.98 22.84 28.92
CA LEU A 5 -51.11 22.43 27.83
C LEU A 5 -49.82 21.92 28.44
N PHE A 6 -49.74 20.62 28.58
CA PHE A 6 -48.44 20.02 28.85
C PHE A 6 -47.64 20.09 27.56
N ALA A 7 -46.75 21.07 27.49
CA ALA A 7 -45.70 21.02 26.50
C ALA A 7 -44.77 19.88 26.90
N VAL A 8 -44.86 18.78 26.18
CA VAL A 8 -43.88 17.72 26.28
C VAL A 8 -42.57 18.25 25.67
N PRO A 9 -41.50 18.42 26.44
CA PRO A 9 -40.26 18.76 25.82
C PRO A 9 -39.86 17.57 24.94
N MET A 10 -39.86 17.81 23.65
CA MET A 10 -39.33 16.86 22.69
C MET A 10 -37.83 16.78 22.92
N LEU A 11 -37.41 15.74 23.62
CA LEU A 11 -35.99 15.46 23.82
C LEU A 11 -35.48 14.97 22.46
N ILE A 12 -34.88 15.86 21.71
CA ILE A 12 -34.15 15.49 20.51
C ILE A 12 -32.86 14.85 21.02
N VAL A 13 -32.90 13.52 21.17
CA VAL A 13 -31.66 12.77 21.31
C VAL A 13 -30.97 12.86 19.96
N GLY A 14 -30.05 13.79 19.83
CA GLY A 14 -29.15 13.82 18.70
C GLY A 14 -28.36 12.53 18.75
N ILE A 15 -28.69 11.58 17.89
CA ILE A 15 -27.83 10.43 17.65
C ILE A 15 -26.63 11.02 16.94
N GLY A 16 -25.58 11.31 17.71
CA GLY A 16 -24.29 11.59 17.14
C GLY A 16 -23.87 10.38 16.33
N ALA A 17 -23.89 10.49 14.99
CA ALA A 17 -23.29 9.48 14.16
C ALA A 17 -21.82 9.38 14.56
N VAL A 18 -21.46 8.34 15.29
CA VAL A 18 -20.07 7.97 15.48
C VAL A 18 -19.60 7.50 14.11
N MET A 19 -19.00 8.40 13.36
CA MET A 19 -18.24 8.02 12.19
C MET A 19 -17.05 7.22 12.69
N MET A 20 -17.20 5.90 12.74
CA MET A 20 -16.04 5.03 12.76
C MET A 20 -15.37 5.22 11.40
N ALA A 21 -14.26 5.98 11.41
CA ALA A 21 -13.37 5.99 10.26
C ALA A 21 -13.01 4.54 9.98
N ALA A 22 -13.43 4.02 8.83
CA ALA A 22 -12.91 2.76 8.34
C ALA A 22 -11.39 2.84 8.37
N PRO A 23 -10.66 1.79 8.85
CA PRO A 23 -9.21 1.80 8.78
C PRO A 23 -8.83 2.10 7.34
N GLN A 24 -8.12 3.21 7.13
CA GLN A 24 -7.64 3.56 5.81
C GLN A 24 -6.64 2.49 5.42
N GLU A 25 -6.91 1.79 4.34
CA GLU A 25 -5.91 0.95 3.72
C GLU A 25 -4.71 1.82 3.38
N LYS A 26 -3.53 1.40 3.80
CA LYS A 26 -2.29 2.03 3.36
C LYS A 26 -2.25 1.98 1.84
N ASP A 27 -1.95 3.10 1.20
CA ASP A 27 -1.77 3.11 -0.23
C ASP A 27 -0.47 2.37 -0.63
N ALA A 28 -0.36 2.03 -1.90
CA ALA A 28 0.77 1.26 -2.41
C ALA A 28 2.11 1.97 -2.19
N LYS A 29 2.14 3.28 -2.29
CA LYS A 29 3.35 4.07 -2.02
C LYS A 29 3.81 3.89 -0.58
N GLN A 30 2.90 3.98 0.37
CA GLN A 30 3.23 3.85 1.79
C GLN A 30 3.73 2.44 2.10
N VAL A 31 3.08 1.42 1.57
CA VAL A 31 3.51 0.03 1.75
C VAL A 31 4.89 -0.19 1.13
N TYR A 32 5.13 0.36 -0.06
CA TYR A 32 6.43 0.31 -0.70
C TYR A 32 7.52 0.95 0.17
N LEU A 33 7.27 2.14 0.70
CA LEU A 33 8.22 2.82 1.58
C LEU A 33 8.50 2.02 2.84
N ASP A 34 7.48 1.39 3.43
CA ASP A 34 7.63 0.63 4.68
C ASP A 34 8.36 -0.71 4.49
N LYS A 35 8.14 -1.40 3.37
CA LYS A 35 8.54 -2.80 3.20
C LYS A 35 9.57 -3.05 2.11
N CYS A 36 9.65 -2.19 1.12
CA CYS A 36 10.44 -2.42 -0.09
C CYS A 36 11.63 -1.47 -0.19
N SER A 37 11.48 -0.24 0.28
CA SER A 37 12.47 0.82 0.06
C SER A 37 13.81 0.57 0.75
N VAL A 38 13.86 -0.26 1.79
CA VAL A 38 15.12 -0.60 2.49
C VAL A 38 16.13 -1.24 1.54
N CYS A 39 15.66 -2.00 0.57
CA CYS A 39 16.50 -2.60 -0.48
C CYS A 39 16.41 -1.84 -1.80
N HIS A 40 15.20 -1.54 -2.24
CA HIS A 40 14.95 -0.93 -3.55
C HIS A 40 15.19 0.57 -3.61
N GLY A 41 15.23 1.25 -2.45
CA GLY A 41 15.30 2.71 -2.37
C GLY A 41 13.96 3.37 -2.60
N GLU A 42 13.78 4.58 -2.10
CA GLU A 42 12.57 5.36 -2.33
C GLU A 42 12.34 5.67 -3.81
N ASP A 43 13.43 5.77 -4.56
CA ASP A 43 13.45 6.05 -6.00
C ASP A 43 13.46 4.79 -6.88
N GLY A 44 13.51 3.60 -6.28
CA GLY A 44 13.54 2.33 -7.00
C GLY A 44 14.91 2.00 -7.63
N LYS A 45 15.96 2.75 -7.33
CA LYS A 45 17.28 2.55 -7.96
C LYS A 45 18.14 1.47 -7.31
N GLY A 46 17.72 0.94 -6.16
CA GLY A 46 18.50 -0.08 -5.46
C GLY A 46 19.82 0.44 -4.87
N GLN A 47 19.96 1.74 -4.66
CA GLN A 47 21.20 2.38 -4.21
C GLN A 47 21.32 2.52 -2.69
N THR A 48 20.48 1.84 -1.92
CA THR A 48 20.62 1.76 -0.46
C THR A 48 21.82 0.86 -0.10
N ALA A 49 22.29 0.94 1.13
CA ALA A 49 23.38 0.07 1.59
C ALA A 49 23.02 -1.42 1.41
N LYS A 50 21.81 -1.81 1.77
CA LYS A 50 21.32 -3.18 1.61
C LYS A 50 21.09 -3.54 0.14
N GLY A 51 20.54 -2.62 -0.64
CA GLY A 51 20.32 -2.81 -2.07
C GLY A 51 21.62 -3.05 -2.84
N LYS A 52 22.66 -2.30 -2.52
CA LYS A 52 24.01 -2.51 -3.11
C LYS A 52 24.60 -3.87 -2.72
N LYS A 53 24.47 -4.24 -1.46
CA LYS A 53 24.98 -5.52 -0.96
C LYS A 53 24.29 -6.69 -1.66
N LEU A 54 22.99 -6.63 -1.86
CA LEU A 54 22.18 -7.67 -2.49
C LEU A 54 22.10 -7.56 -4.01
N LYS A 55 22.75 -6.54 -4.59
CA LYS A 55 22.74 -6.28 -6.04
C LYS A 55 21.33 -6.11 -6.61
N VAL A 56 20.50 -5.36 -5.89
CA VAL A 56 19.14 -5.03 -6.32
C VAL A 56 19.20 -4.18 -7.57
N LYS A 57 18.44 -4.56 -8.58
CA LYS A 57 18.41 -3.86 -9.86
C LYS A 57 17.61 -2.57 -9.77
N ASP A 58 18.05 -1.56 -10.50
CA ASP A 58 17.29 -0.36 -10.76
C ASP A 58 16.05 -0.71 -11.58
N VAL A 59 14.87 -0.23 -11.15
CA VAL A 59 13.61 -0.46 -11.88
C VAL A 59 13.64 0.18 -13.28
N ALA A 60 14.51 1.17 -13.52
CA ALA A 60 14.73 1.78 -14.83
C ALA A 60 15.75 1.06 -15.70
N SER A 61 16.38 -0.02 -15.19
CA SER A 61 17.34 -0.79 -15.97
C SER A 61 16.66 -1.47 -17.17
N ALA A 62 17.44 -1.71 -18.23
CA ALA A 62 16.92 -2.36 -19.43
C ALA A 62 16.32 -3.74 -19.14
N ASP A 63 16.96 -4.52 -18.27
CA ASP A 63 16.50 -5.84 -17.89
C ASP A 63 15.11 -5.79 -17.21
N VAL A 64 14.92 -4.85 -16.31
CA VAL A 64 13.65 -4.69 -15.60
C VAL A 64 12.57 -4.14 -16.52
N LYS A 65 12.90 -3.17 -17.37
CA LYS A 65 11.95 -2.62 -18.36
C LYS A 65 11.43 -3.65 -19.35
N LYS A 66 12.22 -4.66 -19.67
CA LYS A 66 11.80 -5.76 -20.54
C LYS A 66 10.84 -6.74 -19.89
N MET A 67 10.75 -6.78 -18.58
CA MET A 67 9.85 -7.68 -17.89
C MET A 67 8.39 -7.34 -18.24
N THR A 68 7.59 -8.38 -18.45
CA THR A 68 6.13 -8.18 -18.57
C THR A 68 5.57 -7.74 -17.22
N ASP A 69 4.39 -7.12 -17.22
CA ASP A 69 3.69 -6.77 -15.96
C ASP A 69 3.43 -8.01 -15.11
N ALA A 70 3.10 -9.13 -15.75
CA ALA A 70 2.90 -10.40 -15.05
C ALA A 70 4.18 -10.90 -14.38
N ASP A 71 5.32 -10.85 -15.05
CA ASP A 71 6.60 -11.27 -14.48
C ASP A 71 7.03 -10.37 -13.33
N PHE A 72 6.83 -9.07 -13.47
CA PHE A 72 7.15 -8.10 -12.43
C PHE A 72 6.28 -8.34 -11.18
N LEU A 73 4.98 -8.51 -11.37
CA LEU A 73 4.05 -8.84 -10.29
C LEU A 73 4.41 -10.17 -9.63
N ASN A 74 4.74 -11.18 -10.42
CA ASN A 74 5.10 -12.49 -9.89
C ASN A 74 6.34 -12.43 -9.00
N ALA A 75 7.31 -11.59 -9.32
CA ALA A 75 8.49 -11.37 -8.49
C ALA A 75 8.10 -10.82 -7.10
N ILE A 76 7.11 -9.94 -7.04
CA ILE A 76 6.60 -9.43 -5.75
C ILE A 76 5.84 -10.51 -5.00
N LEU A 77 4.98 -11.26 -5.69
CA LEU A 77 4.16 -12.30 -5.05
C LEU A 77 4.98 -13.47 -4.53
N LYS A 78 5.91 -13.95 -5.32
CA LYS A 78 6.67 -15.18 -5.04
C LYS A 78 8.07 -14.93 -4.49
N GLY A 79 8.57 -13.72 -4.63
CA GLY A 79 9.94 -13.37 -4.27
C GLY A 79 10.94 -13.68 -5.37
N LYS A 80 12.19 -13.39 -5.09
CA LYS A 80 13.34 -13.60 -5.97
C LYS A 80 14.48 -14.20 -5.18
N GLY A 81 14.87 -15.43 -5.51
CA GLY A 81 15.98 -16.10 -4.86
C GLY A 81 15.82 -16.19 -3.35
N GLN A 82 16.93 -16.06 -2.63
CA GLN A 82 16.94 -16.13 -1.16
C GLN A 82 16.82 -14.77 -0.48
N ASP A 83 17.05 -13.69 -1.24
CA ASP A 83 17.20 -12.35 -0.67
C ASP A 83 15.91 -11.53 -0.69
N MET A 84 14.99 -11.84 -1.58
CA MET A 84 13.70 -11.19 -1.66
C MET A 84 12.58 -12.17 -1.38
N ASP A 85 11.91 -12.01 -0.25
CA ASP A 85 10.74 -12.81 0.10
C ASP A 85 9.52 -12.44 -0.76
N GLY A 86 8.63 -13.41 -0.95
CA GLY A 86 7.35 -13.15 -1.59
C GLY A 86 6.35 -12.53 -0.61
N PHE A 87 5.50 -11.67 -1.13
CA PHE A 87 4.52 -10.91 -0.33
C PHE A 87 3.06 -11.37 -0.53
N GLU A 88 2.84 -12.48 -1.23
CA GLU A 88 1.49 -12.97 -1.52
C GLU A 88 0.64 -13.16 -0.27
N LYS A 89 1.21 -13.77 0.77
CA LYS A 89 0.51 -14.04 2.02
C LYS A 89 0.28 -12.79 2.85
N GLU A 90 1.26 -11.90 2.88
CA GLU A 90 1.21 -10.70 3.72
C GLU A 90 0.34 -9.61 3.13
N LEU A 91 0.47 -9.37 1.83
CA LEU A 91 -0.16 -8.23 1.15
C LEU A 91 -1.33 -8.62 0.25
N GLY A 92 -1.37 -9.86 -0.22
CA GLY A 92 -2.35 -10.31 -1.20
C GLY A 92 -2.06 -9.82 -2.62
N ALA A 93 -2.83 -10.34 -3.57
CA ALA A 93 -2.63 -10.05 -4.99
C ALA A 93 -2.96 -8.60 -5.36
N ASP A 94 -4.01 -8.03 -4.80
CA ASP A 94 -4.45 -6.67 -5.15
C ASP A 94 -3.44 -5.61 -4.73
N MET A 95 -2.98 -5.66 -3.48
CA MET A 95 -1.97 -4.72 -3.00
C MET A 95 -0.64 -4.92 -3.74
N SER A 96 -0.24 -6.16 -3.99
CA SER A 96 0.98 -6.46 -4.74
C SER A 96 0.92 -5.90 -6.16
N LYS A 97 -0.23 -5.96 -6.81
CA LYS A 97 -0.46 -5.34 -8.13
C LYS A 97 -0.34 -3.82 -8.08
N LYS A 98 -0.91 -3.19 -7.07
CA LYS A 98 -0.78 -1.73 -6.87
C LYS A 98 0.67 -1.32 -6.62
N ILE A 99 1.42 -2.11 -5.85
CA ILE A 99 2.85 -1.88 -5.62
C ILE A 99 3.64 -2.05 -6.92
N SER A 100 3.34 -3.07 -7.72
CA SER A 100 3.95 -3.26 -9.03
C SER A 100 3.78 -2.03 -9.92
N THR A 101 2.57 -1.52 -10.02
CA THR A 101 2.26 -0.30 -10.78
C THR A 101 3.03 0.91 -10.25
N TYR A 102 3.08 1.08 -8.94
CA TYR A 102 3.83 2.15 -8.31
C TYR A 102 5.33 2.07 -8.63
N MET A 103 5.93 0.89 -8.44
CA MET A 103 7.36 0.68 -8.72
C MET A 103 7.69 0.96 -10.18
N ARG A 104 6.88 0.50 -11.11
CA ARG A 104 7.12 0.76 -12.55
C ARG A 104 6.97 2.25 -12.88
N SER A 105 6.18 2.99 -12.13
CA SER A 105 6.09 4.44 -12.28
C SER A 105 7.39 5.18 -11.89
N LEU A 106 8.22 4.56 -11.06
CA LEU A 106 9.51 5.11 -10.66
C LEU A 106 10.57 5.02 -11.78
N ALA A 107 10.32 4.21 -12.80
CA ALA A 107 11.22 3.98 -13.93
C ALA A 107 11.17 5.10 -14.99
N LYS A 108 11.21 6.33 -14.56
CA LYS A 108 11.18 7.50 -15.45
C LYS A 108 12.57 8.04 -15.72
#